data_cdc9664ab3cdec0757a774337e3abf74
#
_entry.id   cdc9664ab3cdec0757a774337e3abf74
#
_cell.length_a   1.000
_cell.length_b   1.000
_cell.length_c   1.000
_cell.angle_alpha   90.00
_cell.angle_beta   90.00
_cell.angle_gamma   90.00
#
_symmetry.space_group_name_H-M   'P 1'
#
loop_
_entity.id
_entity.type
_entity.pdbx_description
1 polymer ?
#
loop_
_entity_poly.entity_id
_entity_poly.type
_entity_poly.pdbx_seq_one_letter_code
_entity_poly.pdbx_strand_id
1 'polypeptide(L)'
;MRAKNAKPIRKSTHKSPARRVFIRACSPLRFLCASAVQFEFMTLHKDVMLDFARDARTGLEEAVLCASKSVFHLSVILEQVQEKGRPMLLTRLLPDQFAALSQIHRASIDYDPISRTGFFGGAHELLVDTRIAVVAAGTSDVAVSREAARTLRFYGEPAAEITDVGVAGLWRLLERIEEIRKMKVVIAVAGMDAALPTVIGGLVSNVVIGVPTSVGYGVANGGQTALNAMLASCSPGLTVTNIDNGYGAACAALRILRAT
;
A
#
# COMPACT_ATOMS: atom_id res chain seq x y z
N MET A 1 -52.68 -50.08 23.70
CA MET A 1 -53.64 -50.01 24.82
C MET A 1 -54.03 -48.53 25.02
N ARG A 2 -55.34 -48.30 24.85
CA ARG A 2 -56.22 -47.25 25.41
C ARG A 2 -55.71 -45.82 25.30
N ALA A 3 -56.17 -44.93 24.44
CA ALA A 3 -57.53 -44.42 24.18
C ALA A 3 -58.12 -43.55 25.31
N LYS A 4 -58.64 -42.42 24.83
CA LYS A 4 -59.74 -41.58 25.35
C LYS A 4 -59.27 -40.24 25.98
N ASN A 5 -59.91 -39.11 25.80
CA ASN A 5 -61.16 -38.77 25.15
C ASN A 5 -61.18 -37.26 24.86
N ALA A 6 -61.91 -36.94 23.85
CA ALA A 6 -62.34 -35.60 23.43
C ALA A 6 -63.34 -34.97 24.44
N LYS A 7 -63.47 -33.64 24.42
CA LYS A 7 -64.63 -32.96 23.83
C LYS A 7 -64.62 -31.42 24.15
N PRO A 8 -65.40 -30.64 23.46
CA PRO A 8 -65.15 -29.24 23.13
C PRO A 8 -66.16 -28.30 23.83
N ILE A 9 -65.93 -26.98 23.83
CA ILE A 9 -66.98 -25.95 24.05
C ILE A 9 -66.30 -24.59 23.84
N ARG A 10 -66.79 -23.72 23.14
CA ARG A 10 -67.85 -22.88 22.67
C ARG A 10 -67.28 -21.55 22.18
N LYS A 11 -67.79 -21.14 21.05
CA LYS A 11 -67.64 -19.78 20.47
C LYS A 11 -68.26 -18.72 21.40
N SER A 12 -67.62 -17.58 21.57
CA SER A 12 -68.28 -16.31 21.79
C SER A 12 -67.62 -15.23 20.95
N THR A 13 -68.41 -14.70 20.08
CA THR A 13 -68.16 -13.53 19.27
C THR A 13 -68.22 -12.28 20.09
N HIS A 14 -67.13 -11.47 20.10
CA HIS A 14 -67.29 -10.05 20.40
C HIS A 14 -66.51 -9.23 19.41
N LYS A 15 -67.25 -8.55 18.55
CA LYS A 15 -66.75 -7.44 17.71
C LYS A 15 -66.50 -6.24 18.62
N SER A 16 -65.38 -5.60 18.49
CA SER A 16 -65.15 -4.21 18.92
C SER A 16 -64.12 -3.53 18.05
N PRO A 17 -64.17 -2.22 17.86
CA PRO A 17 -63.81 -1.58 16.57
C PRO A 17 -62.34 -1.22 16.48
N ALA A 18 -61.86 -1.17 15.22
CA ALA A 18 -60.55 -0.71 14.81
C ALA A 18 -60.26 0.73 15.26
N ARG A 19 -59.36 0.93 16.18
CA ARG A 19 -58.65 2.19 16.40
C ARG A 19 -57.45 2.22 15.49
N ARG A 20 -57.51 3.05 14.44
CA ARG A 20 -56.34 3.45 13.66
C ARG A 20 -55.40 4.26 14.55
N VAL A 21 -54.32 3.66 14.97
CA VAL A 21 -53.20 4.40 15.56
C VAL A 21 -52.34 4.88 14.41
N PHE A 22 -52.41 6.18 14.10
CA PHE A 22 -51.45 6.87 13.29
C PHE A 22 -50.14 6.94 14.04
N ILE A 23 -49.20 6.04 13.75
CA ILE A 23 -47.82 6.17 14.20
C ILE A 23 -47.15 7.13 13.20
N ARG A 24 -47.06 8.39 13.56
CA ARG A 24 -46.13 9.35 13.01
C ARG A 24 -44.75 8.94 13.57
N ALA A 25 -44.05 8.08 12.85
CA ALA A 25 -42.63 7.84 13.06
C ALA A 25 -41.83 8.94 12.35
N CYS A 26 -41.70 10.07 12.99
CA CYS A 26 -40.68 11.05 12.66
C CYS A 26 -39.49 10.77 13.57
N SER A 27 -38.51 10.00 13.12
CA SER A 27 -37.30 9.70 13.90
C SER A 27 -36.36 10.90 13.88
N PRO A 28 -36.15 11.61 15.00
CA PRO A 28 -35.15 12.67 15.09
C PRO A 28 -33.71 12.16 14.94
N LEU A 29 -33.51 10.85 15.04
CA LEU A 29 -32.19 10.20 14.92
C LEU A 29 -31.56 10.28 13.51
N ARG A 30 -32.35 10.41 12.43
CA ARG A 30 -31.79 10.56 11.08
C ARG A 30 -31.18 11.93 10.83
N PHE A 31 -31.70 12.98 11.43
CA PHE A 31 -31.16 14.33 11.29
C PHE A 31 -29.89 14.56 12.12
N LEU A 32 -29.80 13.95 13.30
CA LEU A 32 -28.59 14.01 14.15
C LEU A 32 -27.40 13.26 13.53
N CYS A 33 -27.66 12.11 12.88
CA CYS A 33 -26.61 11.35 12.20
C CYS A 33 -26.06 12.10 10.98
N ALA A 34 -26.90 12.70 10.15
CA ALA A 34 -26.46 13.47 8.98
C ALA A 34 -25.68 14.73 9.38
N SER A 35 -26.08 15.44 10.42
CA SER A 35 -25.38 16.64 10.90
C SER A 35 -24.03 16.31 11.56
N ALA A 36 -23.93 15.19 12.28
CA ALA A 36 -22.68 14.74 12.88
C ALA A 36 -21.67 14.32 11.81
N VAL A 37 -22.11 13.57 10.80
CA VAL A 37 -21.25 13.17 9.66
C VAL A 37 -20.81 14.40 8.87
N GLN A 38 -21.67 15.38 8.66
CA GLN A 38 -21.35 16.61 7.95
C GLN A 38 -20.38 17.50 8.72
N PHE A 39 -20.52 17.56 10.06
CA PHE A 39 -19.60 18.29 10.92
C PHE A 39 -18.23 17.64 10.98
N GLU A 40 -18.17 16.32 11.07
CA GLU A 40 -16.93 15.54 11.05
C GLU A 40 -16.21 15.69 9.69
N PHE A 41 -16.95 15.65 8.58
CA PHE A 41 -16.44 15.92 7.23
C PHE A 41 -15.85 17.33 7.09
N MET A 42 -16.54 18.35 7.56
CA MET A 42 -16.05 19.74 7.53
C MET A 42 -14.81 19.97 8.41
N THR A 43 -14.68 19.26 9.54
CA THR A 43 -13.51 19.39 10.43
C THR A 43 -12.30 18.72 9.81
N LEU A 44 -12.44 17.52 9.25
CA LEU A 44 -11.36 16.77 8.62
C LEU A 44 -10.86 17.39 7.30
N HIS A 45 -11.70 18.14 6.58
CA HIS A 45 -11.23 18.94 5.45
C HIS A 45 -10.15 19.99 5.83
N LYS A 46 -10.14 20.45 7.10
CA LYS A 46 -9.13 21.35 7.60
C LYS A 46 -7.83 20.64 7.99
N ASP A 47 -7.91 19.35 8.31
CA ASP A 47 -6.78 18.54 8.74
C ASP A 47 -6.00 17.92 7.55
N VAL A 48 -6.58 17.95 6.35
CA VAL A 48 -5.94 17.45 5.12
C VAL A 48 -5.44 18.63 4.28
N MET A 49 -4.13 18.74 4.15
CA MET A 49 -3.48 19.72 3.29
C MET A 49 -2.51 18.99 2.36
N LEU A 50 -2.88 18.82 1.10
CA LEU A 50 -2.05 18.19 0.09
C LEU A 50 -1.12 19.22 -0.58
N ASP A 51 0.11 18.83 -0.78
CA ASP A 51 1.16 19.65 -1.39
C ASP A 51 1.31 19.36 -2.88
N PHE A 52 0.40 19.87 -3.67
CA PHE A 52 0.40 19.69 -5.13
C PHE A 52 1.55 20.40 -5.86
N ALA A 53 2.33 21.22 -5.17
CA ALA A 53 3.52 21.86 -5.74
C ALA A 53 4.82 21.18 -5.30
N ARG A 54 4.74 20.01 -4.69
CA ARG A 54 5.91 19.29 -4.17
C ARG A 54 6.88 18.87 -5.26
N ASP A 55 6.38 18.45 -6.41
CA ASP A 55 7.15 18.04 -7.58
C ASP A 55 8.10 19.17 -8.06
N ALA A 56 7.63 20.40 -8.08
CA ALA A 56 8.45 21.55 -8.48
C ALA A 56 9.67 21.80 -7.53
N ARG A 57 9.54 21.43 -6.25
CA ARG A 57 10.62 21.64 -5.26
C ARG A 57 11.50 20.41 -5.07
N THR A 58 10.91 19.22 -5.13
CA THR A 58 11.59 17.97 -4.75
C THR A 58 11.83 17.03 -5.92
N GLY A 59 11.24 17.32 -7.07
CA GLY A 59 11.25 16.46 -8.24
C GLY A 59 10.32 15.25 -8.13
N LEU A 60 9.56 15.12 -7.03
CA LEU A 60 8.66 13.99 -6.76
C LEU A 60 7.33 14.52 -6.23
N GLU A 61 6.24 13.99 -6.77
CA GLU A 61 4.90 14.30 -6.28
C GLU A 61 4.67 13.77 -4.87
N GLU A 62 3.65 14.28 -4.21
CA GLU A 62 3.22 13.74 -2.93
C GLU A 62 2.62 12.35 -3.11
N ALA A 63 2.95 11.44 -2.20
CA ALA A 63 2.33 10.13 -2.08
C ALA A 63 1.62 10.03 -0.73
N VAL A 64 0.51 9.29 -0.69
CA VAL A 64 -0.28 9.10 0.52
C VAL A 64 0.13 7.81 1.23
N LEU A 65 0.69 7.94 2.44
CA LEU A 65 0.91 6.81 3.35
C LEU A 65 -0.41 6.46 4.05
N CYS A 66 -1.05 5.36 3.63
CA CYS A 66 -2.42 5.03 4.02
C CYS A 66 -2.55 4.31 5.37
N ALA A 67 -1.57 3.52 5.79
CA ALA A 67 -1.69 2.57 6.90
C ALA A 67 -2.25 3.16 8.21
N SER A 68 -1.87 4.40 8.56
CA SER A 68 -2.31 5.06 9.79
C SER A 68 -3.49 6.03 9.58
N LYS A 69 -4.09 6.05 8.38
CA LYS A 69 -5.22 6.94 8.08
C LYS A 69 -6.55 6.20 8.22
N SER A 70 -7.56 6.89 8.71
CA SER A 70 -8.92 6.35 8.66
C SER A 70 -9.43 6.34 7.21
N VAL A 71 -10.40 5.47 6.91
CA VAL A 71 -11.08 5.43 5.59
C VAL A 71 -11.68 6.79 5.25
N PHE A 72 -12.15 7.51 6.27
CA PHE A 72 -12.73 8.85 6.10
C PHE A 72 -11.65 9.87 5.67
N HIS A 73 -10.47 9.88 6.29
CA HIS A 73 -9.34 10.72 5.83
C HIS A 73 -8.94 10.37 4.39
N LEU A 74 -8.89 9.07 4.05
CA LEU A 74 -8.60 8.65 2.69
C LEU A 74 -9.64 9.16 1.70
N SER A 75 -10.94 9.11 2.03
CA SER A 75 -12.00 9.65 1.17
C SER A 75 -11.84 11.14 0.91
N VAL A 76 -11.57 11.94 1.96
CA VAL A 76 -11.33 13.39 1.85
C VAL A 76 -10.10 13.68 0.96
N ILE A 77 -9.02 12.91 1.13
CA ILE A 77 -7.82 13.03 0.29
C ILE A 77 -8.15 12.75 -1.18
N LEU A 78 -8.85 11.65 -1.45
CA LEU A 78 -9.19 11.25 -2.82
C LEU A 78 -10.12 12.26 -3.51
N GLU A 79 -11.06 12.87 -2.78
CA GLU A 79 -11.90 13.94 -3.29
C GLU A 79 -11.08 15.17 -3.69
N GLN A 80 -10.15 15.64 -2.82
CA GLN A 80 -9.26 16.75 -3.15
C GLN A 80 -8.35 16.45 -4.36
N VAL A 81 -7.84 15.22 -4.47
CA VAL A 81 -7.03 14.78 -5.61
C VAL A 81 -7.87 14.77 -6.90
N GLN A 82 -9.09 14.25 -6.83
CA GLN A 82 -10.02 14.22 -7.95
C GLN A 82 -10.37 15.62 -8.45
N GLU A 83 -10.63 16.57 -7.53
CA GLU A 83 -10.88 17.98 -7.87
C GLU A 83 -9.70 18.64 -8.62
N LYS A 84 -8.46 18.22 -8.29
CA LYS A 84 -7.25 18.72 -8.97
C LYS A 84 -6.97 18.04 -10.29
N GLY A 85 -7.61 16.89 -10.59
CA GLY A 85 -7.39 16.14 -11.82
C GLY A 85 -5.97 15.60 -12.00
N ARG A 86 -5.25 15.35 -10.91
CA ARG A 86 -3.87 14.81 -10.93
C ARG A 86 -3.84 13.36 -10.43
N PRO A 87 -2.91 12.53 -10.92
CA PRO A 87 -2.72 11.20 -10.36
C PRO A 87 -2.13 11.28 -8.94
N MET A 88 -2.38 10.24 -8.12
CA MET A 88 -1.85 10.13 -6.77
C MET A 88 -1.43 8.69 -6.46
N LEU A 89 -0.19 8.54 -5.96
CA LEU A 89 0.28 7.28 -5.44
C LEU A 89 -0.21 7.07 -4.00
N LEU A 90 -0.88 5.95 -3.78
CA LEU A 90 -1.26 5.47 -2.46
C LEU A 90 -0.31 4.33 -2.08
N THR A 91 0.38 4.44 -0.97
CA THR A 91 1.24 3.37 -0.45
C THR A 91 0.75 2.87 0.90
N ARG A 92 0.99 1.61 1.21
CA ARG A 92 0.51 0.91 2.41
C ARG A 92 -1.01 1.00 2.59
N LEU A 93 -1.75 0.99 1.50
CA LEU A 93 -3.22 0.90 1.51
C LEU A 93 -3.63 -0.52 1.88
N LEU A 94 -4.18 -0.69 3.07
CA LEU A 94 -4.60 -2.01 3.56
C LEU A 94 -5.82 -2.52 2.78
N PRO A 95 -5.95 -3.85 2.57
CA PRO A 95 -7.10 -4.42 1.86
C PRO A 95 -8.46 -4.01 2.46
N ASP A 96 -8.56 -3.96 3.79
CA ASP A 96 -9.79 -3.56 4.48
C ASP A 96 -10.10 -2.07 4.28
N GLN A 97 -9.07 -1.21 4.27
CA GLN A 97 -9.24 0.20 3.95
C GLN A 97 -9.72 0.37 2.51
N PHE A 98 -9.10 -0.34 1.54
CA PHE A 98 -9.53 -0.31 0.14
C PHE A 98 -10.97 -0.80 -0.02
N ALA A 99 -11.34 -1.91 0.61
CA ALA A 99 -12.69 -2.47 0.56
C ALA A 99 -13.75 -1.52 1.14
N ALA A 100 -13.38 -0.74 2.16
CA ALA A 100 -14.27 0.21 2.84
C ALA A 100 -14.41 1.57 2.10
N LEU A 101 -13.60 1.86 1.09
CA LEU A 101 -13.76 3.04 0.24
C LEU A 101 -15.06 2.94 -0.57
N SER A 102 -15.59 4.09 -1.00
CA SER A 102 -16.76 4.16 -1.91
C SER A 102 -16.48 3.39 -3.21
N GLN A 103 -17.53 2.89 -3.85
CA GLN A 103 -17.40 2.22 -5.15
C GLN A 103 -16.77 3.12 -6.21
N ILE A 104 -17.05 4.41 -6.19
CA ILE A 104 -16.50 5.41 -7.13
C ILE A 104 -14.98 5.51 -6.94
N HIS A 105 -14.52 5.66 -5.70
CA HIS A 105 -13.08 5.72 -5.40
C HIS A 105 -12.37 4.43 -5.79
N ARG A 106 -12.93 3.26 -5.41
CA ARG A 106 -12.34 1.96 -5.77
C ARG A 106 -12.20 1.75 -7.27
N ALA A 107 -13.21 2.16 -8.05
CA ALA A 107 -13.17 2.03 -9.50
C ALA A 107 -12.08 2.90 -10.17
N SER A 108 -11.62 3.94 -9.47
CA SER A 108 -10.57 4.87 -9.95
C SER A 108 -9.18 4.52 -9.43
N ILE A 109 -9.03 3.43 -8.68
CA ILE A 109 -7.74 2.99 -8.11
C ILE A 109 -7.28 1.70 -8.78
N ASP A 110 -6.13 1.73 -9.46
CA ASP A 110 -5.38 0.52 -9.82
C ASP A 110 -4.68 -0.01 -8.54
N TYR A 111 -5.34 -0.95 -7.86
CA TYR A 111 -4.91 -1.49 -6.57
C TYR A 111 -4.18 -2.82 -6.69
N ASP A 112 -2.98 -2.91 -6.13
CA ASP A 112 -2.24 -4.17 -5.95
C ASP A 112 -2.24 -4.59 -4.47
N PRO A 113 -2.91 -5.69 -4.11
CA PRO A 113 -3.02 -6.13 -2.72
C PRO A 113 -1.72 -6.69 -2.14
N ILE A 114 -0.76 -7.12 -2.97
CA ILE A 114 0.52 -7.69 -2.51
C ILE A 114 1.41 -6.58 -1.98
N SER A 115 1.65 -5.53 -2.77
CA SER A 115 2.44 -4.37 -2.37
C SER A 115 1.63 -3.35 -1.55
N ARG A 116 0.30 -3.50 -1.49
CA ARG A 116 -0.63 -2.54 -0.87
C ARG A 116 -0.46 -1.13 -1.45
N THR A 117 -0.21 -1.05 -2.75
CA THR A 117 -0.12 0.22 -3.47
C THR A 117 -1.34 0.42 -4.36
N GLY A 118 -1.72 1.68 -4.57
CA GLY A 118 -2.80 2.05 -5.46
C GLY A 118 -2.41 3.28 -6.29
N PHE A 119 -2.80 3.30 -7.57
CA PHE A 119 -2.69 4.49 -8.41
C PHE A 119 -4.09 5.07 -8.58
N PHE A 120 -4.36 6.18 -7.94
CA PHE A 120 -5.61 6.90 -8.10
C PHE A 120 -5.50 7.87 -9.27
N GLY A 121 -6.44 7.81 -10.21
CA GLY A 121 -6.40 8.65 -11.41
C GLY A 121 -5.32 8.26 -12.44
N GLY A 122 -4.70 7.08 -12.29
CA GLY A 122 -3.70 6.57 -13.23
C GLY A 122 -2.25 6.73 -12.76
N ALA A 123 -1.32 6.63 -13.71
CA ALA A 123 0.12 6.78 -13.50
C ALA A 123 0.74 7.51 -14.71
N HIS A 124 1.97 7.98 -14.57
CA HIS A 124 2.70 8.62 -15.67
C HIS A 124 3.00 7.65 -16.81
N GLU A 125 3.21 8.21 -18.02
CA GLU A 125 3.62 7.44 -19.18
C GLU A 125 4.97 6.76 -18.94
N LEU A 126 5.08 5.48 -19.32
CA LEU A 126 6.31 4.71 -19.16
C LEU A 126 7.38 5.16 -20.13
N LEU A 127 8.58 5.36 -19.61
CA LEU A 127 9.79 5.44 -20.43
C LEU A 127 10.07 4.11 -21.12
N VAL A 128 10.81 4.15 -22.23
CA VAL A 128 11.15 2.96 -23.01
C VAL A 128 12.28 2.16 -22.36
N ASP A 129 13.30 2.88 -21.84
CA ASP A 129 14.52 2.25 -21.33
C ASP A 129 14.39 1.87 -19.85
N THR A 130 14.65 0.61 -19.53
CA THR A 130 14.74 0.11 -18.16
C THR A 130 16.14 0.38 -17.62
N ARG A 131 16.22 1.20 -16.56
CA ARG A 131 17.47 1.65 -15.94
C ARG A 131 17.64 1.21 -14.50
N ILE A 132 16.62 0.59 -13.92
CA ILE A 132 16.59 0.15 -12.52
C ILE A 132 16.27 -1.33 -12.45
N ALA A 133 17.03 -2.09 -11.64
CA ALA A 133 16.64 -3.41 -11.19
C ALA A 133 16.09 -3.34 -9.75
N VAL A 134 14.99 -4.05 -9.50
CA VAL A 134 14.48 -4.33 -8.17
C VAL A 134 14.67 -5.81 -7.89
N VAL A 135 15.58 -6.12 -6.97
CA VAL A 135 16.07 -7.48 -6.72
C VAL A 135 15.65 -7.93 -5.31
N ALA A 136 14.86 -8.98 -5.20
CA ALA A 136 14.36 -9.52 -3.93
C ALA A 136 15.05 -10.85 -3.58
N ALA A 137 15.47 -11.00 -2.31
CA ALA A 137 16.15 -12.20 -1.83
C ALA A 137 15.22 -13.40 -1.79
N GLY A 138 14.02 -13.25 -1.26
CA GLY A 138 13.05 -14.32 -1.15
C GLY A 138 11.66 -13.92 -1.64
N THR A 139 10.80 -14.91 -1.84
CA THR A 139 9.38 -14.68 -2.18
C THR A 139 8.63 -13.93 -1.06
N SER A 140 9.08 -14.03 0.17
CA SER A 140 8.53 -13.28 1.31
C SER A 140 8.83 -11.78 1.24
N ASP A 141 9.86 -11.36 0.51
CA ASP A 141 10.25 -9.96 0.34
C ASP A 141 9.47 -9.26 -0.80
N VAL A 142 8.65 -10.03 -1.55
CA VAL A 142 7.93 -9.55 -2.74
C VAL A 142 7.03 -8.35 -2.46
N ALA A 143 6.41 -8.29 -1.29
CA ALA A 143 5.54 -7.16 -0.96
C ALA A 143 6.29 -5.82 -0.99
N VAL A 144 7.50 -5.78 -0.42
CA VAL A 144 8.35 -4.59 -0.35
C VAL A 144 9.02 -4.30 -1.70
N SER A 145 9.52 -5.32 -2.41
CA SER A 145 10.11 -5.14 -3.73
C SER A 145 9.07 -4.64 -4.74
N ARG A 146 7.84 -5.16 -4.69
CA ARG A 146 6.75 -4.71 -5.54
C ARG A 146 6.26 -3.29 -5.18
N GLU A 147 6.31 -2.88 -3.90
CA GLU A 147 6.08 -1.48 -3.54
C GLU A 147 7.09 -0.57 -4.24
N ALA A 148 8.38 -0.94 -4.27
CA ALA A 148 9.40 -0.18 -4.98
C ALA A 148 9.12 -0.16 -6.50
N ALA A 149 8.89 -1.31 -7.11
CA ALA A 149 8.63 -1.41 -8.55
C ALA A 149 7.37 -0.63 -8.98
N ARG A 150 6.28 -0.74 -8.22
CA ARG A 150 5.06 0.02 -8.50
C ARG A 150 5.23 1.53 -8.26
N THR A 151 6.03 1.91 -7.27
CA THR A 151 6.38 3.32 -7.09
C THR A 151 7.13 3.87 -8.31
N LEU A 152 8.14 3.15 -8.80
CA LEU A 152 8.84 3.52 -10.03
C LEU A 152 7.87 3.60 -11.22
N ARG A 153 7.02 2.59 -11.38
CA ARG A 153 5.99 2.54 -12.44
C ARG A 153 5.04 3.74 -12.37
N PHE A 154 4.65 4.18 -11.18
CA PHE A 154 3.81 5.37 -11.01
C PHE A 154 4.49 6.61 -11.62
N TYR A 155 5.79 6.79 -11.41
CA TYR A 155 6.57 7.90 -11.94
C TYR A 155 7.04 7.70 -13.40
N GLY A 156 6.55 6.67 -14.10
CA GLY A 156 6.90 6.39 -15.49
C GLY A 156 8.24 5.69 -15.68
N GLU A 157 8.92 5.26 -14.61
CA GLU A 157 10.20 4.55 -14.70
C GLU A 157 9.95 3.03 -14.69
N PRO A 158 10.29 2.30 -15.77
CA PRO A 158 10.20 0.84 -15.77
C PRO A 158 11.31 0.24 -14.92
N ALA A 159 11.03 -0.91 -14.28
CA ALA A 159 12.01 -1.65 -13.50
C ALA A 159 12.08 -3.12 -13.93
N ALA A 160 13.30 -3.68 -13.95
CA ALA A 160 13.52 -5.11 -14.07
C ALA A 160 13.29 -5.74 -12.69
N GLU A 161 12.22 -6.51 -12.53
CA GLU A 161 11.90 -7.21 -11.29
C GLU A 161 12.55 -8.60 -11.29
N ILE A 162 13.45 -8.85 -10.33
CA ILE A 162 14.19 -10.11 -10.15
C ILE A 162 13.90 -10.61 -8.75
N THR A 163 13.21 -11.73 -8.62
CA THR A 163 12.77 -12.28 -7.34
C THR A 163 13.39 -13.64 -7.06
N ASP A 164 13.43 -14.00 -5.77
CA ASP A 164 13.91 -15.29 -5.27
C ASP A 164 15.37 -15.62 -5.65
N VAL A 165 16.24 -14.62 -5.53
CA VAL A 165 17.69 -14.74 -5.79
C VAL A 165 18.55 -14.63 -4.53
N GLY A 166 18.01 -15.09 -3.40
CA GLY A 166 18.71 -15.08 -2.11
C GLY A 166 20.01 -15.88 -2.11
N VAL A 167 20.96 -15.47 -1.26
CA VAL A 167 22.33 -15.99 -1.25
C VAL A 167 22.45 -17.46 -0.88
N ALA A 168 21.45 -18.07 -0.24
CA ALA A 168 21.41 -19.51 -0.01
C ALA A 168 21.33 -20.32 -1.33
N GLY A 169 20.85 -19.70 -2.39
CA GLY A 169 20.89 -20.22 -3.75
C GLY A 169 21.65 -19.27 -4.67
N LEU A 170 22.90 -18.96 -4.33
CA LEU A 170 23.70 -17.92 -4.99
C LEU A 170 23.75 -18.04 -6.53
N TRP A 171 23.66 -19.26 -7.06
CA TRP A 171 23.62 -19.52 -8.49
C TRP A 171 22.48 -18.77 -9.20
N ARG A 172 21.32 -18.60 -8.55
CA ARG A 172 20.17 -17.87 -9.10
C ARG A 172 20.52 -16.39 -9.33
N LEU A 173 21.23 -15.77 -8.39
CA LEU A 173 21.73 -14.41 -8.55
C LEU A 173 22.77 -14.32 -9.69
N LEU A 174 23.72 -15.27 -9.71
CA LEU A 174 24.78 -15.26 -10.70
C LEU A 174 24.28 -15.44 -12.13
N GLU A 175 23.22 -16.20 -12.36
CA GLU A 175 22.57 -16.33 -13.66
C GLU A 175 21.95 -15.00 -14.16
N ARG A 176 21.61 -14.08 -13.25
CA ARG A 176 20.98 -12.80 -13.57
C ARG A 176 21.96 -11.62 -13.47
N ILE A 177 23.21 -11.86 -13.09
CA ILE A 177 24.14 -10.76 -12.77
C ILE A 177 24.43 -9.86 -13.96
N GLU A 178 24.52 -10.41 -15.16
CA GLU A 178 24.78 -9.62 -16.38
C GLU A 178 23.59 -8.71 -16.75
N GLU A 179 22.38 -9.11 -16.42
CA GLU A 179 21.21 -8.25 -16.55
C GLU A 179 21.25 -7.11 -15.52
N ILE A 180 21.59 -7.42 -14.28
CA ILE A 180 21.70 -6.44 -13.20
C ILE A 180 22.81 -5.41 -13.50
N ARG A 181 23.92 -5.82 -14.03
CA ARG A 181 25.06 -4.95 -14.41
C ARG A 181 24.70 -3.89 -15.46
N LYS A 182 23.72 -4.14 -16.31
CA LYS A 182 23.25 -3.19 -17.34
C LYS A 182 22.45 -2.02 -16.76
N MET A 183 21.98 -2.13 -15.53
CA MET A 183 21.17 -1.10 -14.90
C MET A 183 22.05 0.05 -14.38
N LYS A 184 21.44 1.20 -14.10
CA LYS A 184 22.12 2.32 -13.42
C LYS A 184 22.00 2.23 -11.91
N VAL A 185 20.85 1.76 -11.42
CA VAL A 185 20.54 1.63 -9.99
C VAL A 185 19.97 0.24 -9.71
N VAL A 186 20.40 -0.36 -8.62
CA VAL A 186 19.87 -1.62 -8.11
C VAL A 186 19.23 -1.38 -6.75
N ILE A 187 17.94 -1.71 -6.61
CA ILE A 187 17.25 -1.74 -5.34
C ILE A 187 17.26 -3.19 -4.86
N ALA A 188 18.03 -3.49 -3.82
CA ALA A 188 18.22 -4.84 -3.27
C ALA A 188 17.41 -5.01 -1.98
N VAL A 189 16.39 -5.87 -2.01
CA VAL A 189 15.40 -6.06 -0.94
C VAL A 189 15.65 -7.40 -0.25
N ALA A 190 15.88 -7.39 1.06
CA ALA A 190 16.18 -8.60 1.81
C ALA A 190 15.79 -8.50 3.29
N GLY A 191 15.21 -9.57 3.81
CA GLY A 191 15.01 -9.83 5.23
C GLY A 191 16.08 -10.74 5.84
N MET A 192 15.77 -11.36 6.97
CA MET A 192 16.67 -12.25 7.69
C MET A 192 18.01 -11.57 8.05
N ASP A 193 19.12 -12.10 7.55
CA ASP A 193 20.48 -11.56 7.68
C ASP A 193 20.84 -10.52 6.60
N ALA A 194 19.97 -10.35 5.62
CA ALA A 194 20.11 -9.39 4.52
C ALA A 194 21.47 -9.43 3.80
N ALA A 195 22.03 -10.61 3.57
CA ALA A 195 23.33 -10.77 2.90
C ALA A 195 23.30 -10.37 1.41
N LEU A 196 22.15 -10.45 0.74
CA LEU A 196 22.00 -10.17 -0.69
C LEU A 196 22.54 -8.79 -1.12
N PRO A 197 22.23 -7.66 -0.47
CA PRO A 197 22.72 -6.34 -0.89
C PRO A 197 24.26 -6.24 -0.82
N THR A 198 24.87 -6.84 0.21
CA THR A 198 26.35 -6.89 0.34
C THR A 198 26.98 -7.68 -0.80
N VAL A 199 26.39 -8.84 -1.16
CA VAL A 199 26.87 -9.67 -2.27
C VAL A 199 26.72 -8.95 -3.61
N ILE A 200 25.57 -8.36 -3.88
CA ILE A 200 25.36 -7.56 -5.10
C ILE A 200 26.36 -6.43 -5.19
N GLY A 201 26.59 -5.67 -4.11
CA GLY A 201 27.53 -4.55 -4.11
C GLY A 201 28.99 -4.96 -4.34
N GLY A 202 29.36 -6.23 -4.08
CA GLY A 202 30.64 -6.80 -4.47
C GLY A 202 30.72 -7.30 -5.92
N LEU A 203 29.59 -7.41 -6.62
CA LEU A 203 29.50 -7.96 -7.98
C LEU A 203 29.22 -6.92 -9.07
N VAL A 204 28.77 -5.71 -8.71
CA VAL A 204 28.34 -4.67 -9.65
C VAL A 204 28.99 -3.33 -9.31
N SER A 205 29.12 -2.47 -10.34
CA SER A 205 29.59 -1.09 -10.19
C SER A 205 28.44 -0.07 -10.06
N ASN A 206 27.21 -0.54 -10.10
CA ASN A 206 25.99 0.26 -10.04
C ASN A 206 25.77 0.85 -8.64
N VAL A 207 24.96 1.90 -8.55
CA VAL A 207 24.46 2.35 -7.24
C VAL A 207 23.56 1.27 -6.66
N VAL A 208 23.85 0.82 -5.44
CA VAL A 208 23.05 -0.19 -4.73
C VAL A 208 22.33 0.45 -3.56
N ILE A 209 21.00 0.32 -3.55
CA ILE A 209 20.12 0.77 -2.47
C ILE A 209 19.56 -0.46 -1.76
N GLY A 210 19.99 -0.69 -0.54
CA GLY A 210 19.51 -1.76 0.32
C GLY A 210 18.17 -1.40 0.98
N VAL A 211 17.22 -2.31 0.92
CA VAL A 211 15.93 -2.21 1.61
C VAL A 211 15.80 -3.39 2.55
N PRO A 212 16.04 -3.19 3.85
CA PRO A 212 15.79 -4.23 4.83
C PRO A 212 14.29 -4.48 4.94
N THR A 213 13.88 -5.75 5.08
CA THR A 213 12.48 -6.09 5.31
C THR A 213 12.27 -6.61 6.73
N SER A 214 11.04 -6.48 7.24
CA SER A 214 10.63 -7.04 8.53
C SER A 214 10.48 -8.57 8.48
N VAL A 215 10.71 -9.18 7.33
CA VAL A 215 10.67 -10.63 7.12
C VAL A 215 11.79 -11.30 7.89
N GLY A 216 11.42 -12.17 8.82
CA GLY A 216 12.36 -12.92 9.63
C GLY A 216 11.73 -13.50 10.89
N TYR A 217 12.51 -14.28 11.61
CA TYR A 217 12.12 -14.90 12.87
C TYR A 217 13.31 -14.93 13.85
N GLY A 218 13.06 -15.24 15.14
CA GLY A 218 14.09 -15.23 16.15
C GLY A 218 14.76 -13.86 16.26
N VAL A 219 16.09 -13.81 16.18
CA VAL A 219 16.88 -12.56 16.23
C VAL A 219 16.65 -11.65 15.03
N ALA A 220 16.14 -12.19 13.92
CA ALA A 220 15.86 -11.43 12.69
C ALA A 220 14.43 -10.87 12.64
N ASN A 221 13.63 -11.10 13.69
CA ASN A 221 12.26 -10.61 13.72
C ASN A 221 12.19 -9.07 13.64
N GLY A 222 11.26 -8.54 12.84
CA GLY A 222 11.01 -7.10 12.73
C GLY A 222 12.04 -6.31 11.92
N GLY A 223 13.01 -6.99 11.25
CA GLY A 223 13.92 -6.36 10.29
C GLY A 223 15.12 -5.62 10.89
N GLN A 224 15.26 -5.52 12.22
CA GLN A 224 16.39 -4.82 12.84
C GLN A 224 17.73 -5.48 12.50
N THR A 225 17.77 -6.81 12.46
CA THR A 225 18.99 -7.56 12.06
C THR A 225 19.33 -7.24 10.60
N ALA A 226 18.35 -7.25 9.70
CA ALA A 226 18.54 -6.91 8.30
C ALA A 226 19.09 -5.48 8.13
N LEU A 227 18.51 -4.51 8.82
CA LEU A 227 18.97 -3.12 8.82
C LEU A 227 20.42 -3.02 9.32
N ASN A 228 20.74 -3.62 10.45
CA ASN A 228 22.08 -3.58 11.04
C ASN A 228 23.12 -4.25 10.13
N ALA A 229 22.78 -5.40 9.52
CA ALA A 229 23.65 -6.09 8.58
C ALA A 229 23.98 -5.24 7.35
N MET A 230 22.99 -4.57 6.76
CA MET A 230 23.20 -3.67 5.62
C MET A 230 24.06 -2.47 6.01
N LEU A 231 23.80 -1.84 7.19
CA LEU A 231 24.60 -0.71 7.69
C LEU A 231 26.05 -1.09 8.05
N ALA A 232 26.27 -2.34 8.46
CA ALA A 232 27.59 -2.88 8.80
C ALA A 232 28.30 -3.53 7.59
N SER A 233 27.74 -3.40 6.38
CA SER A 233 28.27 -4.04 5.19
C SER A 233 29.66 -3.53 4.83
N CYS A 234 30.55 -4.47 4.44
CA CYS A 234 31.87 -4.17 3.87
C CYS A 234 31.79 -3.68 2.41
N SER A 235 30.63 -3.76 1.76
CA SER A 235 30.45 -3.32 0.37
C SER A 235 30.46 -1.79 0.32
N PRO A 236 31.47 -1.16 -0.30
CA PRO A 236 31.55 0.30 -0.31
C PRO A 236 30.45 0.91 -1.16
N GLY A 237 29.83 1.98 -0.63
CA GLY A 237 28.79 2.71 -1.37
C GLY A 237 27.38 2.10 -1.29
N LEU A 238 27.16 1.05 -0.51
CA LEU A 238 25.81 0.56 -0.22
C LEU A 238 25.04 1.62 0.58
N THR A 239 23.97 2.15 0.00
CA THR A 239 23.04 3.04 0.70
C THR A 239 21.89 2.24 1.25
N VAL A 240 21.32 2.63 2.40
CA VAL A 240 20.29 1.85 3.08
C VAL A 240 19.08 2.73 3.37
N THR A 241 17.89 2.22 3.07
CA THR A 241 16.62 2.84 3.47
C THR A 241 16.09 2.25 4.77
N ASN A 242 14.97 2.75 5.27
CA ASN A 242 14.35 2.20 6.47
C ASN A 242 13.69 0.83 6.19
N ILE A 243 13.37 0.09 7.24
CA ILE A 243 12.70 -1.23 7.18
C ILE A 243 11.37 -1.09 6.42
N ASP A 244 11.11 -2.03 5.50
CA ASP A 244 9.93 -2.11 4.65
C ASP A 244 9.66 -0.82 3.83
N ASN A 245 10.70 -0.08 3.47
CA ASN A 245 10.55 1.19 2.77
C ASN A 245 10.89 1.09 1.27
N GLY A 246 10.13 0.29 0.54
CA GLY A 246 10.24 0.17 -0.91
C GLY A 246 9.96 1.51 -1.62
N TYR A 247 8.96 2.26 -1.15
CA TYR A 247 8.66 3.61 -1.63
C TYR A 247 9.88 4.55 -1.52
N GLY A 248 10.53 4.60 -0.36
CA GLY A 248 11.70 5.47 -0.15
C GLY A 248 12.88 5.08 -1.03
N ALA A 249 13.10 3.79 -1.25
CA ALA A 249 14.15 3.30 -2.15
C ALA A 249 13.88 3.69 -3.60
N ALA A 250 12.65 3.55 -4.07
CA ALA A 250 12.25 4.01 -5.40
C ALA A 250 12.43 5.52 -5.57
N CYS A 251 12.04 6.32 -4.57
CA CYS A 251 12.26 7.77 -4.57
C CYS A 251 13.75 8.13 -4.63
N ALA A 252 14.61 7.42 -3.90
CA ALA A 252 16.06 7.62 -3.95
C ALA A 252 16.62 7.29 -5.33
N ALA A 253 16.22 6.15 -5.93
CA ALA A 253 16.62 5.76 -7.26
C ALA A 253 16.22 6.79 -8.32
N LEU A 254 14.98 7.29 -8.28
CA LEU A 254 14.50 8.35 -9.16
C LEU A 254 15.32 9.64 -9.04
N ARG A 255 15.67 10.04 -7.81
CA ARG A 255 16.52 11.22 -7.60
C ARG A 255 17.93 11.04 -8.15
N ILE A 256 18.51 9.84 -8.02
CA ILE A 256 19.82 9.52 -8.59
C ILE A 256 19.76 9.65 -10.12
N LEU A 257 18.76 9.04 -10.76
CA LEU A 257 18.61 9.09 -12.22
C LEU A 257 18.35 10.49 -12.79
N ARG A 258 17.76 11.37 -11.99
CA ARG A 258 17.48 12.78 -12.39
C ARG A 258 18.62 13.72 -12.12
N ALA A 259 19.60 13.32 -11.29
CA ALA A 259 20.78 14.11 -10.97
C ALA A 259 21.95 13.86 -11.96
N THR A 260 21.84 12.78 -12.76
CA THR A 260 22.81 12.37 -13.80
C THR A 260 22.24 12.65 -15.20
#